data_c8bc1317182d9197772e2a779b60a1c9
#
_entry.id   c8bc1317182d9197772e2a779b60a1c9
#
_cell.length_a   1.000
_cell.length_b   1.000
_cell.length_c   1.000
_cell.angle_alpha   90.00
_cell.angle_beta   90.00
_cell.angle_gamma   90.00
#
_symmetry.space_group_name_H-M   'P 1'
#
loop_
_entity.id
_entity.type
_entity.pdbx_description
1 polymer ?
#
loop_
_entity_poly.entity_id
_entity_poly.type
_entity_poly.pdbx_seq_one_letter_code
_entity_poly.pdbx_strand_id
1 'polypeptide(L)'
;NQVVAGQGTIGLEIENQCDYLDAVVVSVGGGGLISGIAGYLKSVWSDINVIAASPENHAVMIKSLEADEIIKINPIPTLSDGTAGGVEEGSVTFDMCKAFVDNMVLLKFHSLKTLSYHSFLN
;
A
#
# COMPACT_ATOMS: atom_id res chain seq x y z
N ASN A 1 -3.04 3.53 -16.41
CA ASN A 1 -2.12 4.47 -15.77
C ASN A 1 -0.70 3.91 -15.83
N GLN A 2 0.22 4.65 -16.48
CA GLN A 2 1.61 4.20 -16.70
C GLN A 2 2.39 3.99 -15.39
N VAL A 3 2.13 4.80 -14.36
CA VAL A 3 2.77 4.66 -13.03
C VAL A 3 2.38 3.33 -12.40
N VAL A 4 1.11 2.99 -12.40
CA VAL A 4 0.61 1.72 -11.84
C VAL A 4 1.19 0.53 -12.62
N ALA A 5 1.21 0.59 -13.95
CA ALA A 5 1.81 -0.44 -14.79
C ALA A 5 3.32 -0.62 -14.50
N GLY A 6 4.04 0.49 -14.32
CA GLY A 6 5.46 0.46 -13.91
C GLY A 6 5.67 -0.21 -12.56
N GLN A 7 4.81 0.05 -11.58
CA GLN A 7 4.88 -0.61 -10.27
C GLN A 7 4.51 -2.10 -10.33
N GLY A 8 3.74 -2.53 -11.32
CA GLY A 8 3.45 -3.95 -11.58
C GLY A 8 4.69 -4.79 -11.88
N THR A 9 5.78 -4.20 -12.35
CA THR A 9 7.06 -4.90 -12.58
C THR A 9 7.63 -5.50 -11.30
N ILE A 10 7.36 -4.90 -10.14
CA ILE A 10 7.74 -5.44 -8.83
C ILE A 10 6.99 -6.76 -8.58
N GLY A 11 5.71 -6.82 -8.92
CA GLY A 11 4.93 -8.06 -8.85
C GLY A 11 5.52 -9.18 -9.73
N LEU A 12 5.94 -8.85 -10.94
CA LEU A 12 6.63 -9.78 -11.84
C LEU A 12 7.96 -10.28 -11.23
N GLU A 13 8.74 -9.41 -10.62
CA GLU A 13 9.98 -9.81 -9.95
C GLU A 13 9.73 -10.73 -8.77
N ILE A 14 8.69 -10.46 -7.97
CA ILE A 14 8.27 -11.33 -6.87
C ILE A 14 7.89 -12.73 -7.39
N GLU A 15 7.08 -12.81 -8.45
CA GLU A 15 6.72 -14.09 -9.07
C GLU A 15 7.96 -14.88 -9.54
N ASN A 16 8.93 -14.20 -10.13
CA ASN A 16 10.17 -14.83 -10.58
C ASN A 16 11.07 -15.35 -9.43
N GLN A 17 10.91 -14.80 -8.23
CA GLN A 17 11.73 -15.15 -7.06
C GLN A 17 11.04 -16.11 -6.10
N CYS A 18 9.72 -16.29 -6.21
CA CYS A 18 8.91 -17.11 -5.31
C CYS A 18 7.99 -18.01 -6.11
N ASP A 19 7.90 -19.28 -5.73
CA ASP A 19 6.97 -20.23 -6.36
C ASP A 19 5.52 -19.89 -6.03
N TYR A 20 5.26 -19.42 -4.80
CA TYR A 20 3.93 -19.02 -4.33
C TYR A 20 4.03 -18.17 -3.06
N LEU A 21 3.09 -17.26 -2.87
CA LEU A 21 2.93 -16.46 -1.64
C LEU A 21 1.48 -16.50 -1.16
N ASP A 22 1.27 -16.73 0.14
CA ASP A 22 -0.03 -16.63 0.78
C ASP A 22 -0.49 -15.18 0.93
N ALA A 23 0.45 -14.28 1.20
CA ALA A 23 0.15 -12.86 1.42
C ALA A 23 1.31 -11.95 0.97
N VAL A 24 0.98 -10.72 0.66
CA VAL A 24 1.92 -9.63 0.45
C VAL A 24 1.49 -8.41 1.26
N VAL A 25 2.43 -7.81 1.98
CA VAL A 25 2.21 -6.55 2.71
C VAL A 25 2.87 -5.43 1.93
N VAL A 26 2.10 -4.42 1.57
CA VAL A 26 2.56 -3.29 0.76
C VAL A 26 2.23 -1.98 1.46
N SER A 27 3.21 -1.09 1.56
CA SER A 27 2.98 0.27 2.05
C SER A 27 2.06 1.04 1.11
N VAL A 28 1.15 1.83 1.67
CA VAL A 28 0.20 2.63 0.89
C VAL A 28 0.22 4.09 1.32
N GLY A 29 0.45 4.97 0.34
CA GLY A 29 0.19 6.40 0.40
C GLY A 29 -0.89 6.74 -0.63
N GLY A 30 -0.51 7.20 -1.81
CA GLY A 30 -1.43 7.46 -2.93
C GLY A 30 -1.97 6.24 -3.66
N GLY A 31 -1.53 5.03 -3.32
CA GLY A 31 -2.04 3.77 -3.84
C GLY A 31 -1.40 3.27 -5.14
N GLY A 32 -0.45 3.99 -5.74
CA GLY A 32 0.17 3.58 -7.00
C GLY A 32 0.97 2.29 -6.90
N LEU A 33 1.81 2.15 -5.86
CA LEU A 33 2.64 0.99 -5.61
C LEU A 33 1.78 -0.27 -5.38
N ILE A 34 0.88 -0.21 -4.42
CA ILE A 34 0.04 -1.37 -4.07
C ILE A 34 -0.90 -1.76 -5.21
N SER A 35 -1.43 -0.80 -5.98
CA SER A 35 -2.27 -1.07 -7.14
C SER A 35 -1.52 -1.84 -8.21
N GLY A 36 -0.27 -1.48 -8.50
CA GLY A 36 0.55 -2.18 -9.48
C GLY A 36 0.91 -3.59 -9.03
N ILE A 37 1.43 -3.74 -7.82
CA ILE A 37 1.82 -5.04 -7.25
C ILE A 37 0.60 -5.97 -7.15
N ALA A 38 -0.49 -5.49 -6.54
CA ALA A 38 -1.68 -6.29 -6.30
C ALA A 38 -2.37 -6.70 -7.62
N GLY A 39 -2.48 -5.78 -8.56
CA GLY A 39 -3.07 -6.06 -9.87
C GLY A 39 -2.30 -7.19 -10.59
N TYR A 40 -0.98 -7.16 -10.56
CA TYR A 40 -0.17 -8.23 -11.14
C TYR A 40 -0.29 -9.54 -10.35
N LEU A 41 -0.01 -9.52 -9.04
CA LEU A 41 0.03 -10.74 -8.24
C LEU A 41 -1.32 -11.47 -8.18
N LYS A 42 -2.44 -10.75 -8.12
CA LYS A 42 -3.77 -11.38 -8.19
C LYS A 42 -4.09 -11.97 -9.57
N SER A 43 -3.41 -11.55 -10.62
CA SER A 43 -3.56 -12.17 -11.95
C SER A 43 -2.84 -13.52 -12.06
N VAL A 44 -1.77 -13.73 -11.30
CA VAL A 44 -0.98 -14.98 -11.30
C VAL A 44 -1.31 -15.88 -10.10
N TRP A 45 -1.63 -15.29 -8.95
CA TRP A 45 -2.04 -15.98 -7.72
C TRP A 45 -3.37 -15.40 -7.21
N SER A 46 -4.49 -15.88 -7.72
CA SER A 46 -5.82 -15.31 -7.43
C SER A 46 -6.17 -15.24 -5.94
N ASP A 47 -5.65 -16.16 -5.13
CA ASP A 47 -5.94 -16.29 -3.70
C ASP A 47 -4.97 -15.53 -2.79
N ILE A 48 -3.97 -14.83 -3.38
CA ILE A 48 -3.01 -14.06 -2.58
C ILE A 48 -3.73 -12.98 -1.75
N ASN A 49 -3.41 -12.93 -0.46
CA ASN A 49 -3.94 -11.90 0.44
C ASN A 49 -3.10 -10.62 0.34
N VAL A 50 -3.68 -9.55 -0.16
CA VAL A 50 -3.03 -8.24 -0.28
C VAL A 50 -3.37 -7.40 0.94
N ILE A 51 -2.34 -7.03 1.70
CA ILE A 51 -2.45 -6.27 2.93
C ILE A 51 -1.86 -4.88 2.73
N ALA A 52 -2.69 -3.85 2.84
CA ALA A 52 -2.24 -2.46 2.82
C ALA A 52 -1.75 -2.03 4.20
N ALA A 53 -0.54 -1.46 4.27
CA ALA A 53 0.03 -0.94 5.50
C ALA A 53 0.26 0.58 5.40
N SER A 54 -0.17 1.34 6.40
CA SER A 54 0.01 2.79 6.44
C SER A 54 0.26 3.29 7.86
N PRO A 55 1.00 4.41 8.03
CA PRO A 55 1.10 5.07 9.32
C PRO A 55 -0.28 5.56 9.77
N GLU A 56 -0.63 5.33 11.04
CA GLU A 56 -1.90 5.76 11.63
C GLU A 56 -2.16 7.27 11.46
N ASN A 57 -1.09 8.07 11.56
CA ASN A 57 -1.17 9.52 11.46
C ASN A 57 -1.47 10.06 10.05
N HIS A 58 -1.29 9.25 9.02
CA HIS A 58 -1.47 9.68 7.63
C HIS A 58 -2.03 8.57 6.73
N ALA A 59 -3.03 7.87 7.19
CA ALA A 59 -3.63 6.72 6.50
C ALA A 59 -4.81 7.14 5.60
N VAL A 60 -4.58 8.11 4.68
CA VAL A 60 -5.65 8.67 3.83
C VAL A 60 -6.33 7.60 2.98
N MET A 61 -5.56 6.75 2.30
CA MET A 61 -6.12 5.68 1.47
C MET A 61 -6.91 4.67 2.30
N ILE A 62 -6.36 4.19 3.43
CA ILE A 62 -7.04 3.22 4.29
C ILE A 62 -8.35 3.78 4.81
N LYS A 63 -8.34 5.00 5.34
CA LYS A 63 -9.55 5.66 5.84
C LYS A 63 -10.56 5.96 4.74
N SER A 64 -10.09 6.25 3.53
CA SER A 64 -10.96 6.43 2.36
C SER A 64 -11.62 5.11 1.95
N LEU A 65 -10.90 4.00 1.99
CA LEU A 65 -11.45 2.67 1.72
C LEU A 65 -12.49 2.26 2.77
N GLU A 66 -12.23 2.55 4.05
CA GLU A 66 -13.19 2.31 5.15
C GLU A 66 -14.47 3.15 5.00
N ALA A 67 -14.34 4.40 4.55
CA ALA A 67 -15.46 5.31 4.33
C ALA A 67 -16.19 5.08 2.98
N ASP A 68 -15.63 4.26 2.10
CA ASP A 68 -16.08 4.05 0.72
C ASP A 68 -16.10 5.34 -0.14
N GLU A 69 -15.33 6.34 0.26
CA GLU A 69 -15.16 7.61 -0.45
C GLU A 69 -13.79 8.23 -0.17
N ILE A 70 -13.27 9.02 -1.11
CA ILE A 70 -12.00 9.72 -0.92
C ILE A 70 -12.18 10.83 0.11
N ILE A 71 -11.46 10.71 1.24
CA ILE A 71 -11.49 11.70 2.32
C ILE A 71 -10.22 12.56 2.32
N LYS A 72 -10.33 13.76 2.84
CA LYS A 72 -9.19 14.68 3.07
C LYS A 72 -8.84 14.66 4.55
N ILE A 73 -7.56 14.40 4.85
CA ILE A 73 -7.03 14.41 6.22
C ILE A 73 -5.97 15.51 6.30
N ASN A 74 -6.00 16.30 7.36
CA ASN A 74 -4.94 17.25 7.63
C ASN A 74 -3.64 16.50 7.89
N PRO A 75 -2.53 16.87 7.24
CA PRO A 75 -1.26 16.19 7.43
C PRO A 75 -0.79 16.32 8.88
N ILE A 76 -0.48 15.18 9.49
CA ILE A 76 0.18 15.08 10.79
C ILE A 76 1.58 14.53 10.54
N PRO A 77 2.63 15.04 11.20
CA PRO A 77 3.98 14.53 11.01
C PRO A 77 4.07 13.02 11.20
N THR A 78 4.73 12.35 10.27
CA THR A 78 5.01 10.90 10.31
C THR A 78 6.46 10.63 9.94
N LEU A 79 7.03 9.53 10.45
CA LEU A 79 8.35 9.05 10.05
C LEU A 79 8.36 8.42 8.65
N SER A 80 7.20 8.10 8.12
CA SER A 80 7.03 7.51 6.78
C SER A 80 6.66 8.59 5.77
N ASP A 81 7.61 9.46 5.45
CA ASP A 81 7.41 10.58 4.54
C ASP A 81 6.96 10.16 3.14
N GLY A 82 7.53 9.06 2.63
CA GLY A 82 7.17 8.52 1.31
C GLY A 82 5.73 8.02 1.19
N THR A 83 5.02 7.78 2.30
CA THR A 83 3.61 7.38 2.33
C THR A 83 2.67 8.51 2.75
N ALA A 84 3.20 9.72 2.97
CA ALA A 84 2.44 10.89 3.44
C ALA A 84 1.69 11.63 2.33
N GLY A 85 1.51 11.04 1.15
CA GLY A 85 0.74 11.60 0.04
C GLY A 85 -0.77 11.46 0.24
N GLY A 86 -1.53 12.47 -0.20
CA GLY A 86 -2.99 12.39 -0.28
C GLY A 86 -3.46 11.52 -1.45
N VAL A 87 -4.76 11.26 -1.48
CA VAL A 87 -5.45 10.61 -2.62
C VAL A 87 -6.22 11.69 -3.36
N GLU A 88 -5.98 11.85 -4.66
CA GLU A 88 -6.69 12.82 -5.48
C GLU A 88 -8.12 12.33 -5.80
N GLU A 89 -9.06 13.27 -5.88
CA GLU A 89 -10.42 12.99 -6.33
C GLU A 89 -10.40 12.36 -7.74
N GLY A 90 -11.17 11.29 -7.93
CA GLY A 90 -11.20 10.54 -9.19
C GLY A 90 -9.95 9.72 -9.47
N SER A 91 -9.12 9.51 -8.46
CA SER A 91 -7.91 8.69 -8.60
C SER A 91 -8.25 7.24 -8.93
N VAL A 92 -7.72 6.73 -10.05
CA VAL A 92 -7.85 5.32 -10.43
C VAL A 92 -7.27 4.37 -9.38
N THR A 93 -6.30 4.83 -8.58
CA THR A 93 -5.69 4.02 -7.52
C THR A 93 -6.65 3.73 -6.37
N PHE A 94 -7.62 4.61 -6.10
CA PHE A 94 -8.67 4.34 -5.11
C PHE A 94 -9.53 3.15 -5.52
N ASP A 95 -10.01 3.15 -6.77
CA ASP A 95 -10.82 2.04 -7.31
C ASP A 95 -10.03 0.73 -7.36
N MET A 96 -8.76 0.80 -7.73
CA MET A 96 -7.89 -0.37 -7.76
C MET A 96 -7.60 -0.91 -6.35
N CYS A 97 -7.33 -0.05 -5.37
CA CYS A 97 -7.17 -0.48 -3.98
C CYS A 97 -8.46 -1.11 -3.44
N LYS A 98 -9.62 -0.52 -3.75
CA LYS A 98 -10.91 -1.09 -3.37
C LYS A 98 -11.13 -2.49 -3.97
N ALA A 99 -10.66 -2.73 -5.19
CA ALA A 99 -10.80 -4.02 -5.86
C ALA A 99 -9.80 -5.07 -5.37
N PHE A 100 -8.56 -4.68 -5.04
CA PHE A 100 -7.44 -5.61 -4.83
C PHE A 100 -6.97 -5.76 -3.39
N VAL A 101 -7.24 -4.80 -2.51
CA VAL A 101 -6.82 -4.87 -1.11
C VAL A 101 -7.81 -5.72 -0.30
N ASP A 102 -7.29 -6.76 0.35
CA ASP A 102 -8.10 -7.67 1.15
C ASP A 102 -8.12 -7.27 2.63
N ASN A 103 -6.98 -6.77 3.15
CA ASN A 103 -6.83 -6.37 4.54
C ASN A 103 -6.03 -5.08 4.67
N MET A 104 -6.17 -4.40 5.80
CA MET A 104 -5.51 -3.13 6.08
C MET A 104 -4.91 -3.12 7.48
N VAL A 105 -3.71 -2.56 7.62
CA VAL A 105 -2.98 -2.43 8.88
C VAL A 105 -2.52 -1.00 9.10
N LEU A 106 -2.84 -0.45 10.26
CA LEU A 106 -2.35 0.85 10.72
C LEU A 106 -1.14 0.67 11.62
N LEU A 107 -0.05 1.36 11.30
CA LEU A 107 1.19 1.34 12.06
C LEU A 107 1.27 2.55 12.98
N LYS A 108 1.45 2.31 14.27
CA LYS A 108 1.63 3.36 15.27
C LYS A 108 3.03 3.98 15.17
N PHE A 109 3.13 5.25 15.51
CA PHE A 109 4.40 6.01 15.48
C PHE A 109 5.54 5.29 16.22
N HIS A 110 5.26 4.71 17.38
CA HIS A 110 6.26 3.96 18.16
C HIS A 110 6.81 2.74 17.40
N SER A 111 5.95 1.99 16.73
CA SER A 111 6.36 0.82 15.91
C SER A 111 7.24 1.23 14.74
N LEU A 112 6.92 2.34 14.07
CA LEU A 112 7.73 2.90 12.97
C LEU A 112 9.12 3.32 13.45
N LYS A 113 9.22 3.94 14.63
CA LYS A 113 10.48 4.33 15.22
C LYS A 113 11.38 3.12 15.51
N THR A 114 10.81 2.05 16.06
CA THR A 114 11.53 0.80 16.34
C THR A 114 12.07 0.16 15.05
N LEU A 115 11.26 0.09 14.00
CA LEU A 115 11.65 -0.44 12.69
C LEU A 115 12.77 0.37 12.05
N SER A 116 12.70 1.70 12.11
CA SER A 116 13.75 2.59 11.60
C SER A 116 15.09 2.38 12.27
N TYR A 117 15.13 2.19 13.60
CA TYR A 117 16.36 1.90 14.31
C TYR A 117 16.99 0.56 13.91
N HIS A 118 16.19 -0.48 13.66
CA HIS A 118 16.71 -1.78 13.25
C HIS A 118 17.30 -1.77 11.83
N SER A 119 16.76 -0.98 10.92
CA SER A 119 17.30 -0.87 9.54
C SER A 119 18.63 -0.12 9.47
N PHE A 120 19.00 0.67 10.49
CA PHE A 120 20.30 1.34 10.56
C PHE A 120 21.40 0.51 11.25
N LEU A 121 21.05 -0.59 11.94
CA LEU A 121 21.98 -1.44 12.68
C LEU A 121 22.40 -2.71 11.91
N ASN A 122 21.84 -2.94 10.76
CA ASN A 122 22.14 -4.04 9.83
C ASN A 122 22.71 -3.50 8.51
#